data_3556578802aafbf844f664f0a0df9aff
#
_entry.id   3556578802aafbf844f664f0a0df9aff
#
_cell.length_a   1.000
_cell.length_b   1.000
_cell.length_c   1.000
_cell.angle_alpha   90.00
_cell.angle_beta   90.00
_cell.angle_gamma   90.00
#
_symmetry.space_group_name_H-M   'P 1'
#
loop_
_entity.id
_entity.type
_entity.pdbx_description
1 polymer ?
#
loop_
_entity_poly.entity_id
_entity_poly.type
_entity_poly.pdbx_seq_one_letter_code
_entity_poly.pdbx_strand_id
1 'polypeptide(L)'
;MNSAHYDAVVVGSGFGGSLVARALVRAGFKTALLERGQWARRDDVDWDQSEILIKQRYRGTSPLLIKQYGSRDFQRVYANEVVGGNSVFYGGASLRLRPADFARWPFAYGDLAPYYTQAEQLMGVHGEAGADPHEPPGVGAYPHDAIELSAPARRIYETGQALGLQPFKIPLAINFSDATRPLCLRCITCDGFPCKVEA
;
A
#
# COMPACT_ATOMS: atom_id res chain seq x y z
N MET A 1 17.11 -16.88 -32.69
CA MET A 1 16.37 -16.41 -31.50
C MET A 1 16.34 -14.89 -31.59
N ASN A 2 15.16 -14.28 -31.73
CA ASN A 2 15.06 -12.81 -31.67
C ASN A 2 15.36 -12.38 -30.24
N SER A 3 16.54 -11.83 -29.99
CA SER A 3 16.85 -11.19 -28.71
C SER A 3 16.04 -9.90 -28.59
N ALA A 4 15.03 -9.89 -27.73
CA ALA A 4 14.33 -8.68 -27.42
C ALA A 4 15.28 -7.72 -26.67
N HIS A 5 15.54 -6.55 -27.27
CA HIS A 5 16.30 -5.49 -26.61
C HIS A 5 15.36 -4.62 -25.79
N TYR A 6 15.75 -4.27 -24.55
CA TYR A 6 15.05 -3.35 -23.66
C TYR A 6 16.01 -2.23 -23.25
N ASP A 7 15.49 -1.02 -23.11
CA ASP A 7 16.24 0.14 -22.62
C ASP A 7 16.39 0.09 -21.10
N ALA A 8 15.41 -0.50 -20.40
CA ALA A 8 15.41 -0.63 -18.97
C ALA A 8 14.77 -1.96 -18.51
N VAL A 9 15.28 -2.47 -17.40
CA VAL A 9 14.70 -3.65 -16.71
C VAL A 9 14.40 -3.26 -15.27
N VAL A 10 13.15 -3.43 -14.85
CA VAL A 10 12.68 -3.22 -13.48
C VAL A 10 12.43 -4.58 -12.85
N VAL A 11 12.93 -4.81 -11.65
CA VAL A 11 12.76 -6.07 -10.92
C VAL A 11 11.81 -5.88 -9.75
N GLY A 12 10.71 -6.63 -9.76
CA GLY A 12 9.63 -6.55 -8.79
C GLY A 12 8.50 -5.62 -9.20
N SER A 13 7.26 -6.07 -9.03
CA SER A 13 6.03 -5.35 -9.43
C SER A 13 5.28 -4.70 -8.25
N GLY A 14 5.89 -4.59 -7.07
CA GLY A 14 5.33 -3.85 -5.95
C GLY A 14 5.23 -2.34 -6.23
N PHE A 15 4.79 -1.53 -5.27
CA PHE A 15 4.62 -0.08 -5.44
C PHE A 15 5.79 0.61 -6.14
N GLY A 16 7.02 0.41 -5.64
CA GLY A 16 8.20 1.07 -6.21
C GLY A 16 8.46 0.66 -7.65
N GLY A 17 8.51 -0.65 -7.93
CA GLY A 17 8.79 -1.15 -9.28
C GLY A 17 7.72 -0.76 -10.29
N SER A 18 6.45 -0.86 -9.93
CA SER A 18 5.35 -0.47 -10.82
C SER A 18 5.36 1.02 -11.16
N LEU A 19 5.63 1.89 -10.17
CA LEU A 19 5.71 3.34 -10.40
C LEU A 19 6.93 3.72 -11.25
N VAL A 20 8.09 3.10 -11.02
CA VAL A 20 9.30 3.31 -11.84
C VAL A 20 9.07 2.82 -13.26
N ALA A 21 8.53 1.60 -13.45
CA ALA A 21 8.23 1.07 -14.78
C ALA A 21 7.25 1.98 -15.53
N ARG A 22 6.19 2.46 -14.86
CA ARG A 22 5.24 3.42 -15.44
C ARG A 22 5.92 4.73 -15.87
N ALA A 23 6.81 5.27 -15.05
CA ALA A 23 7.53 6.50 -15.37
C ALA A 23 8.45 6.31 -16.59
N LEU A 24 9.19 5.20 -16.64
CA LEU A 24 10.06 4.86 -17.77
C LEU A 24 9.29 4.69 -19.09
N VAL A 25 8.18 3.94 -19.07
CA VAL A 25 7.32 3.75 -20.25
C VAL A 25 6.73 5.08 -20.71
N ARG A 26 6.29 5.95 -19.80
CA ARG A 26 5.80 7.30 -20.16
C ARG A 26 6.89 8.20 -20.74
N ALA A 27 8.14 7.99 -20.35
CA ALA A 27 9.29 8.68 -20.94
C ALA A 27 9.74 8.07 -22.28
N GLY A 28 9.04 7.05 -22.80
CA GLY A 28 9.32 6.44 -24.09
C GLY A 28 10.30 5.27 -24.07
N PHE A 29 10.77 4.84 -22.88
CA PHE A 29 11.69 3.71 -22.78
C PHE A 29 10.95 2.38 -22.96
N LYS A 30 11.53 1.48 -23.76
CA LYS A 30 11.09 0.10 -23.87
C LYS A 30 11.52 -0.65 -22.60
N THR A 31 10.58 -0.86 -21.69
CA THR A 31 10.85 -1.35 -20.35
C THR A 31 10.36 -2.77 -20.17
N ALA A 32 11.19 -3.66 -19.58
CA ALA A 32 10.79 -4.95 -19.08
C ALA A 32 10.55 -4.87 -17.57
N LEU A 33 9.40 -5.36 -17.09
CA LEU A 33 9.10 -5.55 -15.67
C LEU A 33 9.14 -7.04 -15.35
N LEU A 34 10.08 -7.45 -14.50
CA LEU A 34 10.26 -8.82 -14.08
C LEU A 34 9.63 -9.04 -12.70
N GLU A 35 8.75 -10.01 -12.60
CA GLU A 35 8.13 -10.43 -11.34
C GLU A 35 8.25 -11.95 -11.21
N ARG A 36 8.59 -12.44 -10.02
CA ARG A 36 8.70 -13.87 -9.76
C ARG A 36 7.40 -14.51 -9.27
N GLY A 37 6.50 -13.69 -8.72
CA GLY A 37 5.21 -14.11 -8.23
C GLY A 37 4.19 -14.32 -9.34
N GLN A 38 3.18 -15.13 -9.05
CA GLN A 38 2.02 -15.32 -9.91
C GLN A 38 0.92 -14.31 -9.57
N TRP A 39 -0.07 -14.14 -10.43
CA TRP A 39 -1.27 -13.39 -10.06
C TRP A 39 -1.96 -14.02 -8.86
N ALA A 40 -2.45 -13.21 -7.92
CA ALA A 40 -3.33 -13.68 -6.87
C ALA A 40 -4.56 -14.35 -7.51
N ARG A 41 -4.93 -15.54 -7.02
CA ARG A 41 -5.97 -16.36 -7.68
C ARG A 41 -7.37 -15.77 -7.53
N ARG A 42 -7.62 -15.08 -6.40
CA ARG A 42 -8.92 -14.47 -6.06
C ARG A 42 -10.09 -15.45 -6.14
N ASP A 43 -9.82 -16.70 -5.80
CA ASP A 43 -10.79 -17.78 -5.69
C ASP A 43 -11.41 -17.83 -4.28
N ASP A 44 -12.35 -18.75 -4.07
CA ASP A 44 -13.04 -18.91 -2.78
C ASP A 44 -12.09 -19.21 -1.63
N VAL A 45 -10.96 -19.85 -1.93
CA VAL A 45 -9.91 -20.17 -0.93
C VAL A 45 -9.25 -18.92 -0.36
N ASP A 46 -9.24 -17.81 -1.09
CA ASP A 46 -8.71 -16.53 -0.58
C ASP A 46 -9.60 -15.88 0.50
N TRP A 47 -10.81 -16.40 0.72
CA TRP A 47 -11.67 -16.01 1.85
C TRP A 47 -11.40 -16.84 3.12
N ASP A 48 -10.70 -17.96 3.01
CA ASP A 48 -10.36 -18.80 4.15
C ASP A 48 -9.17 -18.22 4.92
N GLN A 49 -9.44 -17.77 6.15
CA GLN A 49 -8.43 -17.22 7.04
C GLN A 49 -7.30 -18.23 7.34
N SER A 50 -7.61 -19.52 7.42
CA SER A 50 -6.61 -20.57 7.66
C SER A 50 -5.64 -20.67 6.49
N GLU A 51 -6.13 -20.62 5.25
CA GLU A 51 -5.28 -20.69 4.06
C GLU A 51 -4.36 -19.49 3.92
N ILE A 52 -4.85 -18.29 4.21
CA ILE A 52 -4.10 -17.06 4.06
C ILE A 52 -3.16 -16.80 5.24
N LEU A 53 -3.66 -16.81 6.47
CA LEU A 53 -2.90 -16.37 7.64
C LEU A 53 -2.05 -17.49 8.25
N ILE A 54 -2.53 -18.74 8.25
CA ILE A 54 -1.85 -19.87 8.88
C ILE A 54 -0.99 -20.62 7.87
N LYS A 55 -1.60 -21.10 6.78
CA LYS A 55 -0.87 -21.83 5.73
C LYS A 55 -0.07 -20.91 4.81
N GLN A 56 -0.32 -19.60 4.87
CA GLN A 56 0.42 -18.58 4.13
C GLN A 56 0.48 -18.89 2.63
N ARG A 57 -0.68 -19.09 2.00
CA ARG A 57 -0.86 -19.52 0.61
C ARG A 57 0.06 -18.84 -0.40
N TYR A 58 0.38 -17.57 -0.19
CA TYR A 58 1.19 -16.74 -1.09
C TYR A 58 2.63 -16.53 -0.60
N ARG A 59 3.01 -17.20 0.49
CA ARG A 59 4.35 -17.08 1.05
C ARG A 59 5.40 -17.54 0.04
N GLY A 60 6.39 -16.69 -0.18
CA GLY A 60 7.54 -17.00 -1.00
C GLY A 60 8.42 -18.12 -0.41
N THR A 61 9.17 -18.76 -1.27
CA THR A 61 10.08 -19.86 -0.88
C THR A 61 11.44 -19.36 -0.41
N SER A 62 11.85 -18.16 -0.83
CA SER A 62 13.15 -17.57 -0.51
C SER A 62 13.04 -16.55 0.64
N PRO A 63 13.69 -16.79 1.78
CA PRO A 63 13.64 -15.85 2.89
C PRO A 63 14.48 -14.61 2.61
N LEU A 64 13.97 -13.47 3.08
CA LEU A 64 14.78 -12.27 3.30
C LEU A 64 15.44 -12.39 4.67
N LEU A 65 16.75 -12.16 4.72
CA LEU A 65 17.49 -12.11 5.97
C LEU A 65 17.47 -10.65 6.47
N ILE A 66 16.73 -10.40 7.53
CA ILE A 66 16.61 -9.07 8.14
C ILE A 66 17.40 -9.05 9.43
N LYS A 67 18.24 -8.04 9.60
CA LYS A 67 18.97 -7.79 10.83
C LYS A 67 18.40 -6.54 11.50
N GLN A 68 17.88 -6.69 12.69
CA GLN A 68 17.46 -5.56 13.48
C GLN A 68 18.70 -4.74 13.91
N TYR A 69 18.60 -3.42 13.87
CA TYR A 69 19.68 -2.54 14.32
C TYR A 69 20.09 -2.87 15.77
N GLY A 70 21.37 -3.08 15.99
CA GLY A 70 21.90 -3.49 17.30
C GLY A 70 21.84 -4.99 17.61
N SER A 71 21.14 -5.81 16.83
CA SER A 71 21.14 -7.26 16.97
C SER A 71 22.33 -7.92 16.27
N ARG A 72 22.79 -9.08 16.77
CA ARG A 72 23.74 -9.95 16.08
C ARG A 72 23.06 -10.98 15.20
N ASP A 73 21.78 -11.25 15.44
CA ASP A 73 21.04 -12.33 14.81
C ASP A 73 20.27 -11.85 13.58
N PHE A 74 20.18 -12.71 12.58
CA PHE A 74 19.34 -12.52 11.41
C PHE A 74 18.00 -13.23 11.61
N GLN A 75 16.92 -12.52 11.29
CA GLN A 75 15.57 -13.11 11.21
C GLN A 75 15.26 -13.45 9.76
N ARG A 76 14.62 -14.59 9.55
CA ARG A 76 14.10 -14.99 8.24
C ARG A 76 12.68 -14.47 8.10
N VAL A 77 12.47 -13.58 7.15
CA VAL A 77 11.15 -13.06 6.80
C VAL A 77 10.83 -13.45 5.37
N TYR A 78 9.62 -13.90 5.13
CA TYR A 78 9.17 -14.28 3.80
C TYR A 78 8.17 -13.24 3.30
N ALA A 79 8.39 -12.73 2.10
CA ALA A 79 7.44 -11.88 1.41
C ALA A 79 6.38 -12.72 0.70
N ASN A 80 5.23 -12.12 0.41
CA ASN A 80 4.26 -12.73 -0.50
C ASN A 80 4.80 -12.64 -1.93
N GLU A 81 4.80 -13.78 -2.64
CA GLU A 81 5.24 -13.90 -4.03
C GLU A 81 4.04 -13.87 -4.97
N VAL A 82 3.53 -12.67 -5.20
CA VAL A 82 2.45 -12.37 -6.15
C VAL A 82 2.78 -11.13 -6.97
N VAL A 83 2.17 -11.00 -8.12
CA VAL A 83 2.20 -9.74 -8.88
C VAL A 83 1.66 -8.62 -7.99
N GLY A 84 2.46 -7.56 -7.81
CA GLY A 84 2.20 -6.50 -6.84
C GLY A 84 2.86 -6.72 -5.47
N GLY A 85 3.30 -7.94 -5.14
CA GLY A 85 3.91 -8.23 -3.84
C GLY A 85 3.01 -7.82 -2.67
N ASN A 86 3.61 -7.26 -1.62
CA ASN A 86 2.86 -6.85 -0.42
C ASN A 86 1.87 -5.70 -0.65
N SER A 87 1.94 -4.97 -1.79
CA SER A 87 0.96 -3.94 -2.09
C SER A 87 -0.47 -4.48 -2.26
N VAL A 88 -0.60 -5.78 -2.51
CA VAL A 88 -1.89 -6.47 -2.65
C VAL A 88 -2.54 -6.79 -1.30
N PHE A 89 -1.76 -6.74 -0.19
CA PHE A 89 -2.16 -7.23 1.14
C PHE A 89 -2.19 -6.15 2.24
N TYR A 90 -1.94 -4.89 1.94
CA TYR A 90 -1.69 -3.84 2.95
C TYR A 90 -2.93 -3.12 3.50
N GLY A 91 -4.11 -3.44 3.01
CA GLY A 91 -5.37 -2.85 3.46
C GLY A 91 -5.62 -1.39 3.04
N GLY A 92 -4.80 -0.82 2.18
CA GLY A 92 -5.02 0.52 1.61
C GLY A 92 -4.61 1.71 2.49
N ALA A 93 -4.11 1.50 3.71
CA ALA A 93 -3.69 2.59 4.60
C ALA A 93 -2.55 3.42 3.96
N SER A 94 -2.75 4.74 3.84
CA SER A 94 -1.89 5.63 3.04
C SER A 94 -1.44 6.86 3.82
N LEU A 95 -0.96 6.65 5.05
CA LEU A 95 -0.38 7.71 5.87
C LEU A 95 0.98 8.15 5.29
N ARG A 96 1.25 9.45 5.30
CA ARG A 96 2.57 9.99 5.01
C ARG A 96 3.50 9.78 6.21
N LEU A 97 4.79 9.54 5.95
CA LEU A 97 5.81 9.62 6.99
C LEU A 97 5.90 11.05 7.54
N ARG A 98 6.20 11.19 8.82
CA ARG A 98 6.33 12.48 9.48
C ARG A 98 7.72 13.08 9.24
N PRO A 99 7.90 14.39 9.31
CA PRO A 99 9.22 15.02 9.18
C PRO A 99 10.30 14.41 10.09
N ALA A 100 9.94 14.00 11.31
CA ALA A 100 10.86 13.37 12.25
C ALA A 100 11.39 11.99 11.76
N ASP A 101 10.63 11.28 10.94
CA ASP A 101 11.05 9.99 10.39
C ASP A 101 12.23 10.14 9.41
N PHE A 102 12.42 11.34 8.87
CA PHE A 102 13.50 11.67 7.93
C PHE A 102 14.82 12.07 8.61
N ALA A 103 14.89 12.09 9.94
CA ALA A 103 16.09 12.52 10.69
C ALA A 103 17.38 11.76 10.32
N ARG A 104 17.26 10.55 9.78
CA ARG A 104 18.39 9.71 9.34
C ARG A 104 18.46 9.52 7.83
N TRP A 105 17.61 10.20 7.07
CA TRP A 105 17.60 10.10 5.62
C TRP A 105 18.48 11.20 5.00
N PRO A 106 19.03 11.01 3.80
CA PRO A 106 19.87 12.02 3.15
C PRO A 106 19.10 13.22 2.58
N PHE A 107 17.79 13.27 2.78
CA PHE A 107 16.87 14.32 2.33
C PHE A 107 15.75 14.54 3.35
N ALA A 108 15.11 15.69 3.29
CA ALA A 108 14.04 16.08 4.21
C ALA A 108 12.65 15.65 3.70
N TYR A 109 11.64 15.66 4.59
CA TYR A 109 10.24 15.45 4.21
C TYR A 109 9.79 16.36 3.06
N GLY A 110 10.19 17.64 3.09
CA GLY A 110 9.81 18.61 2.06
C GLY A 110 10.21 18.23 0.65
N ASP A 111 11.32 17.50 0.49
CA ASP A 111 11.78 17.02 -0.80
C ASP A 111 10.85 15.94 -1.39
N LEU A 112 10.17 15.16 -0.53
CA LEU A 112 9.21 14.13 -0.92
C LEU A 112 7.74 14.57 -0.90
N ALA A 113 7.41 15.67 -0.26
CA ALA A 113 6.02 16.13 -0.14
C ALA A 113 5.27 16.23 -1.48
N PRO A 114 5.85 16.75 -2.58
CA PRO A 114 5.20 16.78 -3.89
C PRO A 114 4.93 15.38 -4.45
N TYR A 115 5.81 14.42 -4.17
CA TYR A 115 5.67 13.03 -4.64
C TYR A 115 4.62 12.26 -3.84
N TYR A 116 4.45 12.55 -2.56
CA TYR A 116 3.32 12.03 -1.79
C TYR A 116 2.00 12.47 -2.40
N THR A 117 1.86 13.76 -2.72
CA THR A 117 0.66 14.28 -3.39
C THR A 117 0.41 13.60 -4.74
N GLN A 118 1.45 13.40 -5.56
CA GLN A 118 1.32 12.69 -6.83
C GLN A 118 0.90 11.22 -6.63
N ALA A 119 1.44 10.54 -5.62
CA ALA A 119 1.09 9.16 -5.31
C ALA A 119 -0.37 9.05 -4.83
N GLU A 120 -0.82 9.95 -3.96
CA GLU A 120 -2.20 10.02 -3.50
C GLU A 120 -3.18 10.25 -4.64
N GLN A 121 -2.86 11.16 -5.55
CA GLN A 121 -3.63 11.41 -6.77
C GLN A 121 -3.72 10.15 -7.66
N LEU A 122 -2.57 9.49 -7.87
CA LEU A 122 -2.50 8.31 -8.72
C LEU A 122 -3.28 7.12 -8.14
N MET A 123 -3.23 6.95 -6.83
CA MET A 123 -3.90 5.86 -6.12
C MET A 123 -5.37 6.17 -5.80
N GLY A 124 -5.82 7.42 -5.99
CA GLY A 124 -7.17 7.83 -5.65
C GLY A 124 -7.45 7.75 -4.15
N VAL A 125 -6.56 8.31 -3.33
CA VAL A 125 -6.68 8.22 -1.87
C VAL A 125 -7.91 8.98 -1.37
N HIS A 126 -8.69 8.31 -0.54
CA HIS A 126 -9.77 8.88 0.24
C HIS A 126 -9.25 9.36 1.59
N GLY A 127 -9.45 10.62 1.95
CA GLY A 127 -8.94 11.16 3.22
C GLY A 127 -9.56 12.50 3.60
N GLU A 128 -9.24 12.96 4.78
CA GLU A 128 -9.69 14.25 5.34
C GLU A 128 -8.44 14.99 5.84
N ALA A 129 -8.00 16.00 5.09
CA ALA A 129 -6.83 16.79 5.42
C ALA A 129 -7.04 17.56 6.73
N GLY A 130 -6.03 17.59 7.58
CA GLY A 130 -6.09 18.25 8.89
C GLY A 130 -6.80 17.44 9.99
N ALA A 131 -7.28 16.22 9.69
CA ALA A 131 -7.92 15.37 10.68
C ALA A 131 -6.93 14.65 11.61
N ASP A 132 -5.74 14.31 11.11
CA ASP A 132 -4.67 13.72 11.93
C ASP A 132 -3.94 14.84 12.68
N PRO A 133 -3.95 14.86 14.03
CA PRO A 133 -3.23 15.87 14.83
C PRO A 133 -1.71 15.86 14.63
N HIS A 134 -1.20 14.81 14.00
CA HIS A 134 0.21 14.64 13.67
C HIS A 134 0.47 14.66 12.16
N GLU A 135 -0.48 15.16 11.39
CA GLU A 135 -0.33 15.25 9.94
C GLU A 135 0.91 16.07 9.56
N PRO A 136 1.73 15.62 8.60
CA PRO A 136 2.86 16.39 8.13
C PRO A 136 2.43 17.71 7.49
N PRO A 137 3.23 18.78 7.57
CA PRO A 137 2.90 20.06 6.93
C PRO A 137 2.79 19.93 5.41
N GLY A 138 1.89 20.72 4.81
CA GLY A 138 1.72 20.78 3.36
C GLY A 138 0.92 19.61 2.77
N VAL A 139 0.20 18.86 3.58
CA VAL A 139 -0.84 17.96 3.07
C VAL A 139 -1.99 18.84 2.56
N GLY A 140 -2.26 18.73 1.26
CA GLY A 140 -3.41 19.37 0.62
C GLY A 140 -4.66 18.50 0.71
N ALA A 141 -5.72 18.90 0.00
CA ALA A 141 -6.91 18.06 -0.12
C ALA A 141 -6.56 16.72 -0.78
N TYR A 142 -7.08 15.63 -0.23
CA TYR A 142 -7.01 14.32 -0.86
C TYR A 142 -7.86 14.28 -2.15
N PRO A 143 -7.59 13.36 -3.10
CA PRO A 143 -8.38 13.23 -4.32
C PRO A 143 -9.86 12.97 -4.07
N HIS A 144 -10.17 12.28 -2.98
CA HIS A 144 -11.53 11.93 -2.58
C HIS A 144 -11.74 12.16 -1.08
N ASP A 145 -12.98 12.50 -0.71
CA ASP A 145 -13.37 12.66 0.68
C ASP A 145 -13.21 11.36 1.48
N ALA A 146 -12.93 11.49 2.77
CA ALA A 146 -12.86 10.35 3.68
C ALA A 146 -14.19 9.60 3.73
N ILE A 147 -14.12 8.28 3.69
CA ILE A 147 -15.32 7.42 3.72
C ILE A 147 -16.06 7.51 5.05
N GLU A 148 -17.36 7.23 5.01
CA GLU A 148 -18.14 7.09 6.22
C GLU A 148 -17.70 5.87 7.06
N LEU A 149 -17.65 6.08 8.36
CA LEU A 149 -17.35 5.01 9.31
C LEU A 149 -18.52 4.01 9.39
N SER A 150 -18.19 2.73 9.48
CA SER A 150 -19.17 1.71 9.87
C SER A 150 -19.73 2.00 11.27
N ALA A 151 -20.88 1.45 11.61
CA ALA A 151 -21.48 1.68 12.93
C ALA A 151 -20.56 1.32 14.10
N PRO A 152 -19.82 0.18 14.10
CA PRO A 152 -18.85 -0.11 15.15
C PRO A 152 -17.69 0.89 15.18
N ALA A 153 -17.13 1.25 14.02
CA ALA A 153 -16.03 2.21 13.93
C ALA A 153 -16.44 3.61 14.40
N ARG A 154 -17.65 4.04 14.05
CA ARG A 154 -18.24 5.32 14.51
C ARG A 154 -18.36 5.35 16.03
N ARG A 155 -18.84 4.28 16.63
CA ARG A 155 -18.95 4.17 18.11
C ARG A 155 -17.58 4.28 18.79
N ILE A 156 -16.55 3.65 18.23
CA ILE A 156 -15.16 3.75 18.73
C ILE A 156 -14.68 5.20 18.59
N TYR A 157 -14.91 5.81 17.45
CA TYR A 157 -14.52 7.19 17.15
C TYR A 157 -15.15 8.17 18.15
N GLU A 158 -16.48 8.12 18.31
CA GLU A 158 -17.25 8.98 19.24
C GLU A 158 -16.83 8.76 20.70
N THR A 159 -16.60 7.51 21.10
CA THR A 159 -16.11 7.18 22.44
C THR A 159 -14.70 7.75 22.66
N GLY A 160 -13.81 7.64 21.67
CA GLY A 160 -12.48 8.24 21.74
C GLY A 160 -12.55 9.75 21.94
N GLN A 161 -13.41 10.45 21.19
CA GLN A 161 -13.64 11.89 21.36
C GLN A 161 -14.16 12.24 22.76
N ALA A 162 -15.12 11.47 23.26
CA ALA A 162 -15.67 11.67 24.60
C ALA A 162 -14.62 11.47 25.71
N LEU A 163 -13.60 10.66 25.47
CA LEU A 163 -12.44 10.47 26.36
C LEU A 163 -11.33 11.51 26.18
N GLY A 164 -11.53 12.53 25.35
CA GLY A 164 -10.53 13.59 25.07
C GLY A 164 -9.42 13.15 24.12
N LEU A 165 -9.56 12.01 23.44
CA LEU A 165 -8.65 11.59 22.38
C LEU A 165 -8.98 12.32 21.07
N GLN A 166 -8.07 12.29 20.14
CA GLN A 166 -8.23 12.88 18.80
C GLN A 166 -8.21 11.74 17.74
N PRO A 167 -9.27 10.93 17.67
CA PRO A 167 -9.37 9.91 16.63
C PRO A 167 -9.56 10.57 15.26
N PHE A 168 -8.97 9.98 14.24
CA PHE A 168 -9.14 10.42 12.86
C PHE A 168 -9.36 9.25 11.92
N LYS A 169 -9.88 9.52 10.73
CA LYS A 169 -10.07 8.54 9.69
C LYS A 169 -8.76 8.36 8.92
N ILE A 170 -8.25 7.15 8.89
CA ILE A 170 -7.01 6.83 8.15
C ILE A 170 -7.24 7.08 6.66
N PRO A 171 -6.33 7.80 5.96
CA PRO A 171 -6.38 7.91 4.51
C PRO A 171 -6.26 6.52 3.86
N LEU A 172 -7.14 6.22 2.88
CA LEU A 172 -7.24 4.90 2.28
C LEU A 172 -7.13 4.95 0.75
N ALA A 173 -6.14 4.26 0.19
CA ALA A 173 -6.01 4.01 -1.24
C ALA A 173 -6.86 2.78 -1.63
N ILE A 174 -8.16 2.90 -1.53
CA ILE A 174 -9.15 1.87 -1.87
C ILE A 174 -10.21 2.53 -2.73
N ASN A 175 -10.64 1.84 -3.79
CA ASN A 175 -11.66 2.38 -4.69
C ASN A 175 -13.07 2.27 -4.09
N PHE A 176 -13.62 3.40 -3.63
CA PHE A 176 -14.98 3.50 -3.11
C PHE A 176 -15.95 4.22 -4.05
N SER A 177 -15.45 4.94 -5.06
CA SER A 177 -16.25 5.90 -5.84
C SER A 177 -16.06 5.85 -7.35
N ASP A 178 -14.93 5.37 -7.86
CA ASP A 178 -14.66 5.30 -9.30
C ASP A 178 -15.28 4.03 -9.91
N ALA A 179 -16.46 4.19 -10.52
CA ALA A 179 -17.19 3.09 -11.15
C ALA A 179 -16.53 2.53 -12.43
N THR A 180 -15.44 3.12 -12.91
CA THR A 180 -14.69 2.57 -14.05
C THR A 180 -13.81 1.38 -13.66
N ARG A 181 -13.62 1.17 -12.37
CA ARG A 181 -12.91 0.04 -11.76
C ARG A 181 -13.79 -0.66 -10.74
N PRO A 182 -13.48 -1.92 -10.35
CA PRO A 182 -14.23 -2.60 -9.30
C PRO A 182 -14.27 -1.78 -8.01
N LEU A 183 -15.46 -1.63 -7.44
CA LEU A 183 -15.65 -0.93 -6.16
C LEU A 183 -15.42 -1.87 -4.98
N CYS A 184 -14.94 -1.30 -3.89
CA CYS A 184 -14.71 -2.02 -2.64
C CYS A 184 -16.02 -2.64 -2.11
N LEU A 185 -15.99 -3.94 -1.83
CA LEU A 185 -17.13 -4.68 -1.26
C LEU A 185 -17.26 -4.48 0.27
N ARG A 186 -16.36 -3.74 0.90
CA ARG A 186 -16.31 -3.55 2.38
C ARG A 186 -16.29 -4.87 3.13
N CYS A 187 -15.56 -5.86 2.63
CA CYS A 187 -15.38 -7.16 3.31
C CYS A 187 -14.56 -7.01 4.59
N ILE A 188 -14.69 -7.98 5.49
CA ILE A 188 -14.00 -7.99 6.79
C ILE A 188 -12.55 -8.51 6.71
N THR A 189 -12.12 -8.99 5.56
CA THR A 189 -10.83 -9.63 5.33
C THR A 189 -9.97 -8.76 4.40
N CYS A 190 -9.74 -7.49 4.77
CA CYS A 190 -8.98 -6.56 3.93
C CYS A 190 -7.47 -6.62 4.22
N ASP A 191 -7.09 -6.48 5.50
CA ASP A 191 -5.70 -6.47 5.90
C ASP A 191 -5.11 -7.88 5.97
N GLY A 192 -3.97 -8.08 5.32
CA GLY A 192 -3.30 -9.38 5.24
C GLY A 192 -3.88 -10.35 4.19
N PHE A 193 -4.95 -9.97 3.49
CA PHE A 193 -5.56 -10.76 2.43
C PHE A 193 -5.41 -10.06 1.07
N PRO A 194 -5.30 -10.81 -0.05
CA PRO A 194 -5.37 -10.19 -1.36
C PRO A 194 -6.77 -9.61 -1.58
N CYS A 195 -6.83 -8.38 -2.12
CA CYS A 195 -8.13 -7.79 -2.45
C CYS A 195 -8.89 -8.68 -3.42
N LYS A 196 -10.15 -9.01 -3.10
CA LYS A 196 -10.98 -9.95 -3.88
C LYS A 196 -11.42 -9.39 -5.21
N VAL A 197 -11.53 -8.07 -5.31
CA VAL A 197 -12.08 -7.35 -6.47
C VAL A 197 -11.14 -6.30 -7.05
N GLU A 198 -9.91 -6.19 -6.57
CA GLU A 198 -8.93 -5.18 -7.03
C GLU A 198 -9.40 -3.71 -6.84
N ALA A 199 -10.13 -3.44 -5.78
CA ALA A 199 -10.64 -2.11 -5.48
C ALA A 199 -9.55 -1.15 -4.99
#